data_3ed2318316f0af8bf14dbec42a50f7be
#
_entry.id   3ed2318316f0af8bf14dbec42a50f7be
#
_cell.length_a   1.000
_cell.length_b   1.000
_cell.length_c   1.000
_cell.angle_alpha   90.00
_cell.angle_beta   90.00
_cell.angle_gamma   90.00
#
_symmetry.space_group_name_H-M   'P 1'
#
loop_
_entity.id
_entity.type
_entity.pdbx_description
1 polymer ?
#
loop_
_entity_poly.entity_id
_entity_poly.type
_entity_poly.pdbx_seq_one_letter_code
_entity_poly.pdbx_strand_id
1 'polypeptide(L)'
;MYGCIIYLRNLFYDYGWFTTEEFKLPIISVGNITTGGSGKTPLVMYLANLLIKNGKTPSIVSRGYGRKSQGLVVVHDGKEMKAKVESAGDEPFLMATILKSVPVIVCEDRSHGIQQLIDFYSVNVVIMDDGFQHRKVKRDLDIITISANDSKNDYRLLPWGKLREPFKNINRSNAIVFTKTDNYTPPNMLAEFQSVFKGNSIVSSIIPVLMRYDSSGYHKSLPSSEVLFAFCGIGEPDSFFKSIKQLDIKLGGKRIFSDHQEYTESVITELSAQIKSSNCTAIITTEKDLVKLPESFLDEFETFVIKIEVKFEIEKAVLDMIQPVLLN
;
A
#
# COMPACT_ATOMS: atom_id res chain seq x y z
N MET A 1 -19.22 -21.88 5.01
CA MET A 1 -18.58 -22.30 3.74
C MET A 1 -17.19 -21.65 3.54
N TYR A 2 -17.04 -20.32 3.49
CA TYR A 2 -15.74 -19.64 3.28
C TYR A 2 -14.63 -20.13 4.23
N GLY A 3 -14.87 -20.12 5.55
CA GLY A 3 -13.89 -20.55 6.54
C GLY A 3 -13.41 -22.00 6.39
N CYS A 4 -14.30 -22.91 5.96
CA CYS A 4 -13.93 -24.31 5.71
C CYS A 4 -12.99 -24.44 4.51
N ILE A 5 -13.26 -23.69 3.43
CA ILE A 5 -12.40 -23.68 2.22
C ILE A 5 -11.01 -23.18 2.57
N ILE A 6 -10.92 -22.05 3.29
CA ILE A 6 -9.64 -21.48 3.72
C ILE A 6 -8.91 -22.43 4.67
N TYR A 7 -9.62 -23.08 5.59
CA TYR A 7 -9.05 -24.07 6.51
C TYR A 7 -8.43 -25.25 5.75
N LEU A 8 -9.19 -25.88 4.83
CA LEU A 8 -8.73 -27.01 4.01
C LEU A 8 -7.53 -26.62 3.14
N ARG A 9 -7.59 -25.45 2.47
CA ARG A 9 -6.47 -24.93 1.68
C ARG A 9 -5.21 -24.79 2.53
N ASN A 10 -5.32 -24.21 3.73
CA ASN A 10 -4.18 -24.04 4.60
C ASN A 10 -3.63 -25.37 5.09
N LEU A 11 -4.51 -26.31 5.41
CA LEU A 11 -4.15 -27.68 5.79
C LEU A 11 -3.32 -28.36 4.68
N PHE A 12 -3.71 -28.21 3.41
CA PHE A 12 -3.00 -28.80 2.27
C PHE A 12 -1.57 -28.25 2.13
N TYR A 13 -1.37 -26.95 2.41
CA TYR A 13 -0.01 -26.39 2.49
C TYR A 13 0.75 -26.90 3.73
N ASP A 14 0.08 -26.99 4.88
CA ASP A 14 0.72 -27.42 6.15
C ASP A 14 1.20 -28.87 6.07
N TYR A 15 0.50 -29.75 5.34
CA TYR A 15 0.89 -31.14 5.09
C TYR A 15 1.76 -31.32 3.83
N GLY A 16 2.12 -30.26 3.13
CA GLY A 16 2.94 -30.33 1.92
C GLY A 16 2.24 -30.93 0.69
N TRP A 17 0.89 -31.02 0.70
CA TRP A 17 0.12 -31.47 -0.48
C TRP A 17 0.10 -30.41 -1.58
N PHE A 18 0.19 -29.15 -1.22
CA PHE A 18 0.45 -28.07 -2.17
C PHE A 18 1.91 -27.70 -2.14
N THR A 19 2.53 -27.58 -3.31
CA THR A 19 3.94 -27.22 -3.47
C THR A 19 4.17 -25.75 -3.14
N THR A 20 5.30 -25.48 -2.50
CA THR A 20 5.82 -24.13 -2.27
C THR A 20 7.11 -23.98 -3.07
N GLU A 21 7.17 -22.96 -3.90
CA GLU A 21 8.33 -22.66 -4.75
C GLU A 21 9.35 -21.81 -3.99
N GLU A 22 10.63 -22.19 -4.11
CA GLU A 22 11.77 -21.45 -3.56
C GLU A 22 12.52 -20.73 -4.66
N PHE A 23 13.03 -19.55 -4.35
CA PHE A 23 13.78 -18.71 -5.27
C PHE A 23 15.18 -18.45 -4.73
N LYS A 24 16.12 -18.15 -5.63
CA LYS A 24 17.53 -17.87 -5.25
C LYS A 24 17.69 -16.51 -4.58
N LEU A 25 16.75 -15.60 -4.77
CA LEU A 25 16.75 -14.28 -4.15
C LEU A 25 15.88 -14.29 -2.90
N PRO A 26 16.24 -13.51 -1.87
CA PRO A 26 15.40 -13.34 -0.71
C PRO A 26 14.07 -12.68 -1.07
N ILE A 27 12.98 -13.22 -0.51
CA ILE A 27 11.61 -12.76 -0.73
C ILE A 27 11.05 -12.19 0.58
N ILE A 28 10.73 -10.89 0.56
CA ILE A 28 10.00 -10.23 1.63
C ILE A 28 8.52 -10.18 1.24
N SER A 29 7.65 -10.73 2.06
CA SER A 29 6.20 -10.58 1.88
C SER A 29 5.66 -9.53 2.83
N VAL A 30 4.88 -8.59 2.29
CA VAL A 30 4.09 -7.65 3.06
C VAL A 30 2.63 -7.94 2.77
N GLY A 31 1.89 -8.32 3.80
CA GLY A 31 0.49 -8.69 3.66
C GLY A 31 -0.36 -8.26 4.85
N ASN A 32 -1.59 -8.73 4.88
CA ASN A 32 -2.49 -8.56 6.01
C ASN A 32 -3.44 -9.76 6.14
N ILE A 33 -4.11 -9.87 7.27
CA ILE A 33 -5.13 -10.91 7.49
C ILE A 33 -6.54 -10.37 7.37
N THR A 34 -6.73 -9.04 7.28
CA THR A 34 -8.03 -8.38 7.17
C THR A 34 -8.26 -7.86 5.75
N THR A 35 -9.50 -7.65 5.35
CA THR A 35 -9.85 -6.83 4.19
C THR A 35 -9.78 -5.36 4.55
N GLY A 36 -9.48 -4.49 3.58
CA GLY A 36 -9.40 -3.03 3.77
C GLY A 36 -7.97 -2.49 3.82
N GLY A 37 -7.87 -1.20 4.00
CA GLY A 37 -6.61 -0.46 3.95
C GLY A 37 -5.77 -0.59 5.22
N SER A 38 -4.97 -1.62 5.34
CA SER A 38 -4.10 -1.86 6.51
C SER A 38 -2.72 -1.19 6.43
N GLY A 39 -2.48 -0.27 5.48
CA GLY A 39 -1.20 0.44 5.35
C GLY A 39 -0.08 -0.38 4.68
N LYS A 40 -0.39 -1.42 3.90
CA LYS A 40 0.59 -2.23 3.16
C LYS A 40 1.43 -1.40 2.19
N THR A 41 0.78 -0.68 1.30
CA THR A 41 1.44 0.09 0.23
C THR A 41 2.48 1.08 0.75
N PRO A 42 2.20 1.92 1.77
CA PRO A 42 3.21 2.75 2.39
C PRO A 42 4.37 1.96 3.01
N LEU A 43 4.10 0.81 3.63
CA LEU A 43 5.13 -0.05 4.20
C LEU A 43 6.01 -0.68 3.12
N VAL A 44 5.44 -1.16 2.01
CA VAL A 44 6.19 -1.69 0.86
C VAL A 44 7.15 -0.62 0.31
N MET A 45 6.65 0.61 0.10
CA MET A 45 7.48 1.72 -0.38
C MET A 45 8.59 2.10 0.62
N TYR A 46 8.28 2.10 1.91
CA TYR A 46 9.28 2.34 2.96
C TYR A 46 10.38 1.28 2.93
N LEU A 47 10.01 -0.02 2.88
CA LEU A 47 10.98 -1.12 2.83
C LEU A 47 11.82 -1.08 1.55
N ALA A 48 11.22 -0.78 0.40
CA ALA A 48 11.98 -0.63 -0.85
C ALA A 48 13.05 0.48 -0.72
N ASN A 49 12.68 1.64 -0.20
CA ASN A 49 13.62 2.74 0.04
C ASN A 49 14.69 2.38 1.09
N LEU A 50 14.31 1.66 2.14
CA LEU A 50 15.26 1.21 3.17
C LEU A 50 16.28 0.22 2.60
N LEU A 51 15.84 -0.72 1.76
CA LEU A 51 16.71 -1.66 1.06
C LEU A 51 17.68 -0.95 0.11
N ILE A 52 17.20 0.03 -0.66
CA ILE A 52 18.05 0.87 -1.54
C ILE A 52 19.13 1.60 -0.71
N LYS A 53 18.75 2.21 0.42
CA LYS A 53 19.69 2.88 1.32
C LYS A 53 20.76 1.95 1.88
N ASN A 54 20.46 0.64 1.97
CA ASN A 54 21.40 -0.40 2.42
C ASN A 54 22.08 -1.14 1.24
N GLY A 55 22.12 -0.55 0.04
CA GLY A 55 22.85 -1.06 -1.12
C GLY A 55 22.19 -2.25 -1.83
N LYS A 56 20.93 -2.56 -1.55
CA LYS A 56 20.18 -3.57 -2.27
C LYS A 56 19.46 -2.99 -3.49
N THR A 57 19.15 -3.85 -4.45
CA THR A 57 18.37 -3.55 -5.65
C THR A 57 17.01 -4.27 -5.55
N PRO A 58 16.02 -3.66 -4.86
CA PRO A 58 14.72 -4.29 -4.68
C PRO A 58 13.89 -4.26 -5.95
N SER A 59 12.93 -5.19 -6.02
CA SER A 59 11.83 -5.19 -6.99
C SER A 59 10.52 -5.50 -6.26
N ILE A 60 9.40 -5.19 -6.91
CA ILE A 60 8.07 -5.40 -6.33
C ILE A 60 7.25 -6.29 -7.26
N VAL A 61 6.60 -7.30 -6.68
CA VAL A 61 5.57 -8.09 -7.33
C VAL A 61 4.25 -7.94 -6.58
N SER A 62 3.19 -7.54 -7.26
CA SER A 62 1.85 -7.38 -6.69
C SER A 62 0.81 -8.17 -7.50
N ARG A 63 -0.39 -8.29 -6.96
CA ARG A 63 -1.53 -8.87 -7.68
C ARG A 63 -2.10 -7.91 -8.72
N GLY A 64 -2.03 -6.61 -8.45
CA GLY A 64 -2.75 -5.61 -9.22
C GLY A 64 -4.26 -5.69 -8.97
N TYR A 65 -4.67 -5.56 -7.70
CA TYR A 65 -6.09 -5.59 -7.38
C TYR A 65 -6.87 -4.50 -8.14
N GLY A 66 -8.04 -4.87 -8.69
CA GLY A 66 -8.89 -3.94 -9.44
C GLY A 66 -8.43 -3.61 -10.86
N ARG A 67 -7.30 -4.15 -11.35
CA ARG A 67 -6.82 -3.93 -12.72
C ARG A 67 -7.74 -4.58 -13.76
N LYS A 68 -7.77 -4.00 -14.97
CA LYS A 68 -8.54 -4.54 -16.12
C LYS A 68 -7.77 -5.59 -16.94
N SER A 69 -6.44 -5.68 -16.75
CA SER A 69 -5.59 -6.65 -17.45
C SER A 69 -5.57 -8.00 -16.72
N GLN A 70 -5.07 -9.04 -17.39
CA GLN A 70 -4.81 -10.36 -16.82
C GLN A 70 -3.39 -10.82 -17.15
N GLY A 71 -2.90 -11.80 -16.40
CA GLY A 71 -1.56 -12.35 -16.55
C GLY A 71 -0.47 -11.39 -16.04
N LEU A 72 0.73 -11.55 -16.57
CA LEU A 72 1.88 -10.75 -16.18
C LEU A 72 1.89 -9.41 -16.94
N VAL A 73 2.03 -8.31 -16.19
CA VAL A 73 2.23 -6.97 -16.75
C VAL A 73 3.40 -6.30 -16.05
N VAL A 74 4.38 -5.84 -16.81
CA VAL A 74 5.45 -4.96 -16.31
C VAL A 74 4.87 -3.57 -16.15
N VAL A 75 4.83 -3.06 -14.93
CA VAL A 75 4.33 -1.71 -14.63
C VAL A 75 5.45 -0.69 -14.81
N HIS A 76 6.62 -0.98 -14.25
CA HIS A 76 7.83 -0.19 -14.35
C HIS A 76 9.03 -1.12 -14.46
N ASP A 77 9.96 -0.83 -15.35
CA ASP A 77 11.14 -1.68 -15.59
C ASP A 77 12.39 -1.27 -14.80
N GLY A 78 12.25 -0.32 -13.88
CA GLY A 78 13.35 0.30 -13.15
C GLY A 78 13.96 1.53 -13.84
N LYS A 79 13.48 1.87 -15.05
CA LYS A 79 13.91 3.03 -15.84
C LYS A 79 12.73 3.91 -16.26
N GLU A 80 11.66 3.28 -16.75
CA GLU A 80 10.48 3.98 -17.23
C GLU A 80 9.19 3.21 -16.96
N MET A 81 8.08 3.93 -16.96
CA MET A 81 6.74 3.36 -16.84
C MET A 81 6.37 2.62 -18.15
N LYS A 82 5.88 1.38 -18.03
CA LYS A 82 5.51 0.50 -19.15
C LYS A 82 4.01 0.25 -19.24
N ALA A 83 3.26 0.55 -18.22
CA ALA A 83 1.83 0.28 -18.16
C ALA A 83 1.04 1.53 -17.77
N LYS A 84 -0.26 1.50 -18.06
CA LYS A 84 -1.22 2.50 -17.57
C LYS A 84 -1.86 2.00 -16.27
N VAL A 85 -2.47 2.92 -15.53
CA VAL A 85 -3.12 2.62 -14.24
C VAL A 85 -4.19 1.53 -14.38
N GLU A 86 -4.98 1.52 -15.47
CA GLU A 86 -6.04 0.54 -15.69
C GLU A 86 -5.50 -0.89 -15.86
N SER A 87 -4.28 -1.03 -16.39
CA SER A 87 -3.64 -2.34 -16.58
C SER A 87 -2.78 -2.76 -15.40
N ALA A 88 -2.30 -1.82 -14.59
CA ALA A 88 -1.48 -2.07 -13.41
C ALA A 88 -2.30 -2.26 -12.13
N GLY A 89 -3.38 -1.50 -11.98
CA GLY A 89 -4.09 -1.24 -10.73
C GLY A 89 -3.49 -0.06 -9.96
N ASP A 90 -4.31 0.61 -9.17
CA ASP A 90 -3.96 1.88 -8.50
C ASP A 90 -2.69 1.77 -7.63
N GLU A 91 -2.60 0.75 -6.78
CA GLU A 91 -1.49 0.61 -5.82
C GLU A 91 -0.15 0.28 -6.49
N PRO A 92 -0.05 -0.70 -7.39
CA PRO A 92 1.20 -0.95 -8.12
C PRO A 92 1.62 0.22 -9.00
N PHE A 93 0.67 0.92 -9.63
CA PHE A 93 0.96 2.10 -10.42
C PHE A 93 1.50 3.23 -9.57
N LEU A 94 0.90 3.48 -8.39
CA LEU A 94 1.40 4.45 -7.42
C LEU A 94 2.83 4.11 -6.96
N MET A 95 3.07 2.84 -6.56
CA MET A 95 4.41 2.40 -6.17
C MET A 95 5.44 2.65 -7.27
N ALA A 96 5.10 2.32 -8.51
CA ALA A 96 5.94 2.53 -9.68
C ALA A 96 6.23 4.03 -9.95
N THR A 97 5.23 4.89 -9.76
CA THR A 97 5.38 6.35 -9.95
C THR A 97 6.32 6.97 -8.91
N ILE A 98 6.27 6.48 -7.67
CA ILE A 98 7.08 7.01 -6.57
C ILE A 98 8.48 6.40 -6.55
N LEU A 99 8.61 5.09 -6.79
CA LEU A 99 9.85 4.32 -6.73
C LEU A 99 10.49 4.18 -8.11
N LYS A 100 10.83 5.27 -8.75
CA LYS A 100 11.28 5.39 -10.16
C LYS A 100 12.45 4.49 -10.57
N SER A 101 13.19 3.90 -9.63
CA SER A 101 14.32 3.00 -9.92
C SER A 101 14.02 1.53 -9.61
N VAL A 102 12.80 1.21 -9.15
CA VAL A 102 12.40 -0.12 -8.71
C VAL A 102 11.53 -0.79 -9.78
N PRO A 103 11.92 -1.96 -10.30
CA PRO A 103 11.04 -2.74 -11.16
C PRO A 103 9.77 -3.15 -10.41
N VAL A 104 8.60 -2.93 -11.02
CA VAL A 104 7.29 -3.28 -10.48
C VAL A 104 6.54 -4.13 -11.50
N ILE A 105 6.12 -5.33 -11.09
CA ILE A 105 5.36 -6.27 -11.92
C ILE A 105 4.05 -6.60 -11.21
N VAL A 106 2.98 -6.75 -11.97
CA VAL A 106 1.72 -7.31 -11.49
C VAL A 106 1.45 -8.66 -12.18
N CYS A 107 1.07 -9.64 -11.38
CA CYS A 107 0.76 -11.00 -11.85
C CYS A 107 -0.09 -11.72 -10.81
N GLU A 108 -1.15 -12.46 -11.21
CA GLU A 108 -1.96 -13.26 -10.29
C GLU A 108 -1.14 -14.42 -9.71
N ASP A 109 -0.31 -15.07 -10.53
CA ASP A 109 0.69 -16.03 -10.06
C ASP A 109 2.00 -15.29 -9.76
N ARG A 110 2.22 -14.95 -8.49
CA ARG A 110 3.42 -14.23 -8.06
C ARG A 110 4.69 -15.02 -8.32
N SER A 111 4.64 -16.35 -8.31
CA SER A 111 5.82 -17.18 -8.66
C SER A 111 6.32 -16.86 -10.06
N HIS A 112 5.39 -16.77 -11.04
CA HIS A 112 5.73 -16.37 -12.40
C HIS A 112 6.28 -14.93 -12.46
N GLY A 113 5.65 -13.99 -11.72
CA GLY A 113 6.17 -12.61 -11.63
C GLY A 113 7.56 -12.52 -11.02
N ILE A 114 7.84 -13.29 -9.97
CA ILE A 114 9.17 -13.35 -9.33
C ILE A 114 10.20 -13.93 -10.29
N GLN A 115 9.87 -15.01 -10.99
CA GLN A 115 10.79 -15.61 -11.98
C GLN A 115 11.14 -14.62 -13.08
N GLN A 116 10.14 -13.87 -13.58
CA GLN A 116 10.37 -12.80 -14.56
C GLN A 116 11.32 -11.70 -14.04
N LEU A 117 11.17 -11.32 -12.76
CA LEU A 117 12.07 -10.34 -12.13
C LEU A 117 13.51 -10.86 -12.06
N ILE A 118 13.69 -12.14 -11.71
CA ILE A 118 15.01 -12.79 -11.62
C ILE A 118 15.68 -12.90 -12.99
N ASP A 119 14.92 -13.25 -14.01
CA ASP A 119 15.48 -13.57 -15.33
C ASP A 119 15.83 -12.31 -16.15
N PHE A 120 15.09 -11.23 -15.97
CA PHE A 120 15.19 -10.06 -16.86
C PHE A 120 15.66 -8.76 -16.17
N TYR A 121 15.79 -8.75 -14.82
CA TYR A 121 16.18 -7.54 -14.09
C TYR A 121 17.33 -7.81 -13.14
N SER A 122 18.26 -6.86 -13.03
CA SER A 122 19.40 -6.92 -12.10
C SER A 122 18.94 -6.58 -10.67
N VAL A 123 18.13 -7.46 -10.09
CA VAL A 123 17.58 -7.30 -8.72
C VAL A 123 18.18 -8.34 -7.80
N ASN A 124 18.26 -8.04 -6.50
CA ASN A 124 18.80 -8.97 -5.51
C ASN A 124 17.85 -9.19 -4.32
N VAL A 125 16.68 -8.62 -4.32
CA VAL A 125 15.60 -8.87 -3.35
C VAL A 125 14.25 -8.58 -3.99
N VAL A 126 13.23 -9.37 -3.67
CA VAL A 126 11.86 -9.15 -4.14
C VAL A 126 10.95 -8.84 -2.95
N ILE A 127 10.15 -7.78 -3.07
CA ILE A 127 9.07 -7.47 -2.14
C ILE A 127 7.76 -7.92 -2.78
N MET A 128 7.07 -8.83 -2.12
CA MET A 128 5.75 -9.32 -2.54
C MET A 128 4.66 -8.53 -1.81
N ASP A 129 3.95 -7.68 -2.54
CA ASP A 129 2.81 -6.92 -2.03
C ASP A 129 1.54 -7.78 -1.99
N ASP A 130 0.77 -7.64 -0.90
CA ASP A 130 -0.41 -8.46 -0.56
C ASP A 130 -0.11 -9.97 -0.62
N GLY A 131 1.04 -10.37 -0.06
CA GLY A 131 1.62 -11.69 -0.22
C GLY A 131 1.16 -12.73 0.79
N PHE A 132 0.60 -12.38 1.96
CA PHE A 132 0.40 -13.29 3.08
C PHE A 132 -0.42 -14.55 2.74
N GLN A 133 -1.49 -14.40 1.96
CA GLN A 133 -2.31 -15.52 1.50
C GLN A 133 -1.69 -16.31 0.34
N HIS A 134 -0.64 -15.80 -0.32
CA HIS A 134 -0.03 -16.46 -1.48
C HIS A 134 1.06 -17.47 -1.04
N ARG A 135 0.64 -18.58 -0.44
CA ARG A 135 1.51 -19.61 0.16
C ARG A 135 2.33 -20.43 -0.85
N LYS A 136 2.06 -20.30 -2.15
CA LYS A 136 2.81 -20.94 -3.22
C LYS A 136 4.28 -20.48 -3.27
N VAL A 137 4.59 -19.28 -2.80
CA VAL A 137 5.95 -18.72 -2.72
C VAL A 137 6.50 -18.88 -1.31
N LYS A 138 7.71 -19.45 -1.17
CA LYS A 138 8.47 -19.41 0.09
C LYS A 138 8.96 -17.98 0.34
N ARG A 139 8.80 -17.50 1.57
CA ARG A 139 9.24 -16.18 2.00
C ARG A 139 10.37 -16.34 3.01
N ASP A 140 11.39 -15.48 2.89
CA ASP A 140 12.46 -15.36 3.88
C ASP A 140 12.05 -14.44 5.02
N LEU A 141 11.19 -13.46 4.72
CA LEU A 141 10.58 -12.57 5.69
C LEU A 141 9.12 -12.33 5.35
N ASP A 142 8.20 -12.71 6.24
CA ASP A 142 6.76 -12.50 6.08
C ASP A 142 6.27 -11.50 7.13
N ILE A 143 5.81 -10.33 6.69
CA ILE A 143 5.38 -9.21 7.52
C ILE A 143 3.87 -9.03 7.35
N ILE A 144 3.15 -8.96 8.46
CA ILE A 144 1.72 -8.63 8.47
C ILE A 144 1.52 -7.20 8.95
N THR A 145 0.71 -6.44 8.22
CA THR A 145 0.22 -5.15 8.69
C THR A 145 -1.12 -5.31 9.42
N ILE A 146 -1.26 -4.65 10.55
CA ILE A 146 -2.46 -4.58 11.37
C ILE A 146 -2.80 -3.11 11.58
N SER A 147 -4.00 -2.69 11.18
CA SER A 147 -4.45 -1.32 11.39
C SER A 147 -4.85 -1.09 12.84
N ALA A 148 -4.33 -0.05 13.48
CA ALA A 148 -4.77 0.36 14.82
C ALA A 148 -6.23 0.86 14.86
N ASN A 149 -6.80 1.17 13.68
CA ASN A 149 -8.20 1.56 13.54
C ASN A 149 -9.16 0.35 13.51
N ASP A 150 -8.63 -0.88 13.37
CA ASP A 150 -9.48 -2.07 13.38
C ASP A 150 -10.03 -2.32 14.79
N SER A 151 -11.31 -2.67 14.88
CA SER A 151 -12.00 -3.03 16.11
C SER A 151 -11.93 -4.53 16.37
N LYS A 152 -12.16 -4.95 17.62
CA LYS A 152 -12.23 -6.38 17.98
C LYS A 152 -13.28 -7.15 17.15
N ASN A 153 -14.36 -6.50 16.74
CA ASN A 153 -15.41 -7.13 15.91
C ASN A 153 -14.94 -7.39 14.48
N ASP A 154 -13.95 -6.63 13.97
CA ASP A 154 -13.37 -6.83 12.66
C ASP A 154 -12.60 -8.15 12.56
N TYR A 155 -12.12 -8.70 13.69
CA TYR A 155 -11.35 -9.95 13.76
C TYR A 155 -12.24 -11.22 13.78
N ARG A 156 -13.31 -11.18 12.99
CA ARG A 156 -14.12 -12.36 12.64
C ARG A 156 -13.92 -12.71 11.18
N LEU A 157 -14.05 -14.00 10.85
CA LEU A 157 -13.93 -14.44 9.46
C LEU A 157 -15.04 -13.86 8.58
N LEU A 158 -14.70 -13.57 7.34
CA LEU A 158 -15.67 -13.21 6.31
C LEU A 158 -16.80 -14.25 6.23
N PRO A 159 -18.06 -13.83 6.07
CA PRO A 159 -18.53 -12.44 5.88
C PRO A 159 -18.87 -11.70 7.18
N TRP A 160 -18.65 -12.28 8.36
CA TRP A 160 -19.07 -11.77 9.68
C TRP A 160 -18.12 -10.70 10.25
N GLY A 161 -16.96 -10.55 9.66
CA GLY A 161 -15.94 -9.55 9.99
C GLY A 161 -15.03 -9.35 8.79
N LYS A 162 -13.78 -8.88 9.04
CA LYS A 162 -12.82 -8.55 7.98
C LYS A 162 -11.76 -9.64 7.74
N LEU A 163 -11.68 -10.69 8.58
CA LEU A 163 -10.62 -11.69 8.45
C LEU A 163 -10.73 -12.51 7.15
N ARG A 164 -9.66 -12.52 6.38
CA ARG A 164 -9.47 -13.38 5.19
C ARG A 164 -9.13 -14.82 5.58
N GLU A 165 -8.62 -15.04 6.79
CA GLU A 165 -8.26 -16.35 7.34
C GLU A 165 -8.27 -16.32 8.88
N PRO A 166 -8.28 -17.50 9.57
CA PRO A 166 -8.32 -17.55 11.03
C PRO A 166 -7.23 -16.73 11.69
N PHE A 167 -7.57 -16.00 12.74
CA PHE A 167 -6.66 -15.09 13.45
C PHE A 167 -5.34 -15.76 13.88
N LYS A 168 -5.39 -17.02 14.35
CA LYS A 168 -4.21 -17.79 14.74
C LYS A 168 -3.13 -17.91 13.65
N ASN A 169 -3.50 -17.71 12.38
CA ASN A 169 -2.59 -17.81 11.24
C ASN A 169 -1.58 -16.66 11.17
N ILE A 170 -1.74 -15.61 12.00
CA ILE A 170 -0.72 -14.57 12.17
C ILE A 170 0.63 -15.18 12.57
N ASN A 171 0.62 -16.33 13.28
CA ASN A 171 1.84 -17.03 13.69
C ASN A 171 2.66 -17.64 12.55
N ARG A 172 2.19 -17.58 11.31
CA ARG A 172 3.00 -17.92 10.14
C ARG A 172 3.94 -16.78 9.73
N SER A 173 3.64 -15.55 10.13
CA SER A 173 4.51 -14.40 9.85
C SER A 173 5.69 -14.33 10.79
N ASN A 174 6.75 -13.65 10.37
CA ASN A 174 7.93 -13.37 11.18
C ASN A 174 7.73 -12.10 12.03
N ALA A 175 6.95 -11.15 11.52
CA ALA A 175 6.71 -9.87 12.20
C ALA A 175 5.31 -9.32 11.96
N ILE A 176 4.83 -8.55 12.93
CA ILE A 176 3.64 -7.71 12.80
C ILE A 176 4.06 -6.24 12.86
N VAL A 177 3.57 -5.46 11.89
CA VAL A 177 3.67 -4.00 11.91
C VAL A 177 2.30 -3.42 12.20
N PHE A 178 2.13 -2.82 13.37
CA PHE A 178 0.95 -2.03 13.69
C PHE A 178 1.04 -0.70 12.96
N THR A 179 0.04 -0.40 12.15
CA THR A 179 -0.02 0.79 11.29
C THR A 179 -1.13 1.74 11.73
N LYS A 180 -1.10 2.97 11.21
CA LYS A 180 -2.11 4.00 11.51
C LYS A 180 -2.25 4.32 13.01
N THR A 181 -1.17 4.19 13.74
CA THR A 181 -1.15 4.59 15.14
C THR A 181 -0.89 6.09 15.20
N ASP A 182 -1.84 6.85 15.72
CA ASP A 182 -1.70 8.31 15.95
C ASP A 182 -0.91 8.54 17.24
N ASN A 183 0.34 8.07 17.34
CA ASN A 183 1.13 7.98 18.57
C ASN A 183 0.46 7.19 19.70
N TYR A 184 -0.64 6.51 19.42
CA TYR A 184 -1.41 5.76 20.41
C TYR A 184 -2.03 4.50 19.82
N THR A 185 -1.36 3.37 20.03
CA THR A 185 -2.00 2.07 19.83
C THR A 185 -2.72 1.72 21.12
N PRO A 186 -4.04 1.43 21.10
CA PRO A 186 -4.74 1.04 22.32
C PRO A 186 -4.01 -0.11 23.02
N PRO A 187 -3.59 0.04 24.29
CA PRO A 187 -2.81 -0.99 25.00
C PRO A 187 -3.44 -2.38 24.97
N ASN A 188 -4.77 -2.43 24.98
CA ASN A 188 -5.52 -3.68 24.98
C ASN A 188 -5.39 -4.46 23.64
N MET A 189 -5.32 -3.76 22.50
CA MET A 189 -5.14 -4.42 21.19
C MET A 189 -3.72 -5.00 21.11
N LEU A 190 -2.71 -4.23 21.46
CA LEU A 190 -1.32 -4.67 21.43
C LEU A 190 -1.12 -5.90 22.33
N ALA A 191 -1.64 -5.87 23.56
CA ALA A 191 -1.56 -6.99 24.51
C ALA A 191 -2.28 -8.25 24.01
N GLU A 192 -3.46 -8.09 23.37
CA GLU A 192 -4.20 -9.22 22.77
C GLU A 192 -3.42 -9.89 21.64
N PHE A 193 -2.81 -9.09 20.76
CA PHE A 193 -1.94 -9.63 19.70
C PHE A 193 -0.70 -10.29 20.26
N GLN A 194 -0.03 -9.66 21.21
CA GLN A 194 1.17 -10.21 21.86
C GLN A 194 0.90 -11.50 22.64
N SER A 195 -0.32 -11.69 23.14
CA SER A 195 -0.70 -12.95 23.80
C SER A 195 -0.80 -14.14 22.84
N VAL A 196 -1.08 -13.89 21.57
CA VAL A 196 -1.26 -14.92 20.52
C VAL A 196 -0.03 -15.03 19.62
N PHE A 197 0.58 -13.89 19.25
CA PHE A 197 1.69 -13.82 18.32
C PHE A 197 3.03 -13.97 19.03
N LYS A 198 3.86 -14.87 18.49
CA LYS A 198 5.18 -15.22 19.07
C LYS A 198 6.35 -14.51 18.40
N GLY A 199 6.11 -13.79 17.31
CA GLY A 199 7.14 -13.07 16.56
C GLY A 199 7.34 -11.64 17.03
N ASN A 200 8.11 -10.87 16.25
CA ASN A 200 8.39 -9.46 16.53
C ASN A 200 7.19 -8.57 16.20
N SER A 201 6.86 -7.64 17.08
CA SER A 201 5.85 -6.63 16.83
C SER A 201 6.47 -5.23 16.85
N ILE A 202 6.17 -4.44 15.83
CA ILE A 202 6.72 -3.09 15.64
C ILE A 202 5.54 -2.13 15.44
N VAL A 203 5.65 -0.94 16.04
CA VAL A 203 4.62 0.10 15.90
C VAL A 203 5.09 1.14 14.89
N SER A 204 4.21 1.48 13.96
CA SER A 204 4.43 2.56 13.00
C SER A 204 3.27 3.55 13.03
N SER A 205 3.60 4.82 12.97
CA SER A 205 2.65 5.91 12.77
C SER A 205 2.63 6.35 11.30
N ILE A 206 1.53 6.96 10.92
CA ILE A 206 1.35 7.59 9.62
C ILE A 206 1.44 9.10 9.82
N ILE A 207 2.35 9.73 9.08
CA ILE A 207 2.52 11.18 9.08
C ILE A 207 1.99 11.71 7.75
N PRO A 208 0.92 12.51 7.75
CA PRO A 208 0.49 13.21 6.55
C PRO A 208 1.46 14.36 6.26
N VAL A 209 1.94 14.43 5.04
CA VAL A 209 2.81 15.52 4.55
C VAL A 209 2.13 16.18 3.38
N LEU A 210 1.95 17.51 3.48
CA LEU A 210 1.44 18.29 2.37
C LEU A 210 2.54 18.50 1.34
N MET A 211 2.27 18.13 0.09
CA MET A 211 3.17 18.34 -1.04
C MET A 211 2.42 19.04 -2.15
N ARG A 212 3.04 20.05 -2.77
CA ARG A 212 2.59 20.57 -4.07
C ARG A 212 3.03 19.60 -5.15
N TYR A 213 2.20 19.43 -6.16
CA TYR A 213 2.51 18.63 -7.34
C TYR A 213 2.39 19.47 -8.61
N ASP A 214 3.38 19.36 -9.48
CA ASP A 214 3.40 19.95 -10.82
C ASP A 214 4.19 19.08 -11.80
N SER A 215 4.42 19.53 -13.03
CA SER A 215 5.15 18.81 -14.07
C SER A 215 6.59 18.40 -13.69
N SER A 216 7.20 19.05 -12.69
CA SER A 216 8.53 18.68 -12.16
C SER A 216 8.45 17.67 -10.99
N GLY A 217 7.25 17.38 -10.50
CA GLY A 217 6.99 16.39 -9.45
C GLY A 217 6.51 16.97 -8.13
N TYR A 218 6.89 16.34 -7.02
CA TYR A 218 6.47 16.72 -5.67
C TYR A 218 7.41 17.75 -5.04
N HIS A 219 6.85 18.84 -4.51
CA HIS A 219 7.58 19.91 -3.85
C HIS A 219 7.00 20.23 -2.48
N LYS A 220 7.86 20.52 -1.49
CA LYS A 220 7.40 21.09 -0.22
C LYS A 220 7.07 22.57 -0.43
N SER A 221 5.79 22.90 -0.41
CA SER A 221 5.31 24.26 -0.56
C SER A 221 4.01 24.43 0.21
N LEU A 222 3.76 25.63 0.70
CA LEU A 222 2.46 26.02 1.25
C LEU A 222 1.55 26.47 0.10
N PRO A 223 0.22 26.27 0.23
CA PRO A 223 -0.75 26.78 -0.73
C PRO A 223 -0.66 28.31 -0.88
N SER A 224 -0.77 28.78 -2.12
CA SER A 224 -0.94 30.20 -2.40
C SER A 224 -2.34 30.70 -2.05
N SER A 225 -3.33 29.79 -2.07
CA SER A 225 -4.73 30.06 -1.70
C SER A 225 -4.98 29.73 -0.23
N GLU A 226 -5.76 30.57 0.45
CA GLU A 226 -6.17 30.33 1.83
C GLU A 226 -7.15 29.15 1.98
N VAL A 227 -7.86 28.79 0.90
CA VAL A 227 -8.88 27.73 0.88
C VAL A 227 -8.70 26.82 -0.32
N LEU A 228 -8.76 25.52 -0.09
CA LEU A 228 -8.61 24.48 -1.09
C LEU A 228 -9.91 23.70 -1.27
N PHE A 229 -10.09 23.13 -2.47
CA PHE A 229 -11.14 22.14 -2.71
C PHE A 229 -10.57 20.74 -2.51
N ALA A 230 -11.13 19.95 -1.59
CA ALA A 230 -10.66 18.61 -1.26
C ALA A 230 -11.49 17.53 -1.97
N PHE A 231 -10.84 16.54 -2.57
CA PHE A 231 -11.55 15.36 -3.05
C PHE A 231 -10.71 14.08 -2.90
N CYS A 232 -11.39 12.94 -2.75
CA CYS A 232 -10.76 11.63 -2.69
C CYS A 232 -11.70 10.53 -3.14
N GLY A 233 -11.12 9.44 -3.71
CA GLY A 233 -11.79 8.19 -4.07
C GLY A 233 -11.05 6.99 -3.47
N ILE A 234 -11.02 6.93 -2.14
CA ILE A 234 -10.33 5.89 -1.35
C ILE A 234 -11.30 5.22 -0.37
N GLY A 235 -10.99 3.99 0.07
CA GLY A 235 -11.83 3.19 0.97
C GLY A 235 -12.04 3.77 2.37
N GLU A 236 -11.17 4.70 2.83
CA GLU A 236 -11.28 5.36 4.13
C GLU A 236 -11.20 6.89 3.99
N PRO A 237 -12.24 7.55 3.46
CA PRO A 237 -12.23 9.02 3.24
C PRO A 237 -11.99 9.82 4.52
N ASP A 238 -12.51 9.35 5.65
CA ASP A 238 -12.37 10.04 6.94
C ASP A 238 -10.90 10.19 7.36
N SER A 239 -10.03 9.25 6.99
CA SER A 239 -8.60 9.33 7.27
C SER A 239 -7.94 10.47 6.49
N PHE A 240 -8.36 10.72 5.24
CA PHE A 240 -7.89 11.82 4.43
C PHE A 240 -8.33 13.18 5.01
N PHE A 241 -9.59 13.32 5.38
CA PHE A 241 -10.08 14.57 5.99
C PHE A 241 -9.51 14.81 7.38
N LYS A 242 -9.19 13.75 8.15
CA LYS A 242 -8.46 13.87 9.42
C LYS A 242 -7.05 14.43 9.18
N SER A 243 -6.37 13.96 8.13
CA SER A 243 -5.04 14.48 7.75
C SER A 243 -5.08 15.96 7.35
N ILE A 244 -6.10 16.38 6.59
CA ILE A 244 -6.32 17.79 6.22
C ILE A 244 -6.49 18.65 7.48
N LYS A 245 -7.30 18.16 8.44
CA LYS A 245 -7.51 18.87 9.71
C LYS A 245 -6.24 18.95 10.56
N GLN A 246 -5.42 17.88 10.59
CA GLN A 246 -4.13 17.88 11.30
C GLN A 246 -3.13 18.89 10.70
N LEU A 247 -3.24 19.16 9.40
CA LEU A 247 -2.41 20.13 8.68
C LEU A 247 -2.96 21.55 8.72
N ASP A 248 -4.07 21.78 9.44
CA ASP A 248 -4.77 23.07 9.57
C ASP A 248 -5.14 23.73 8.23
N ILE A 249 -5.53 22.91 7.24
CA ILE A 249 -5.89 23.34 5.90
C ILE A 249 -7.39 23.71 5.86
N LYS A 250 -7.71 24.91 5.41
CA LYS A 250 -9.08 25.37 5.22
C LYS A 250 -9.65 24.87 3.90
N LEU A 251 -10.89 24.39 3.92
CA LEU A 251 -11.59 23.90 2.74
C LEU A 251 -12.71 24.84 2.32
N GLY A 252 -12.74 25.23 1.04
CA GLY A 252 -13.84 25.92 0.39
C GLY A 252 -14.92 24.97 -0.13
N GLY A 253 -14.58 23.69 -0.35
CA GLY A 253 -15.49 22.65 -0.75
C GLY A 253 -14.87 21.27 -0.64
N LYS A 254 -15.71 20.24 -0.76
CA LYS A 254 -15.24 18.84 -0.76
C LYS A 254 -16.11 17.94 -1.62
N ARG A 255 -15.49 16.87 -2.17
CA ARG A 255 -16.19 15.77 -2.85
C ARG A 255 -15.58 14.44 -2.45
N ILE A 256 -16.42 13.46 -2.14
CA ILE A 256 -16.02 12.10 -1.84
C ILE A 256 -16.55 11.21 -2.96
N PHE A 257 -15.66 10.47 -3.59
CA PHE A 257 -15.97 9.46 -4.60
C PHE A 257 -15.96 8.06 -3.99
N SER A 258 -16.46 7.08 -4.74
CA SER A 258 -16.31 5.68 -4.39
C SER A 258 -14.83 5.25 -4.39
N ASP A 259 -14.50 4.20 -3.63
CA ASP A 259 -13.15 3.61 -3.68
C ASP A 259 -12.83 3.15 -5.11
N HIS A 260 -11.57 3.31 -5.52
CA HIS A 260 -11.09 3.04 -6.88
C HIS A 260 -11.81 3.83 -7.99
N GLN A 261 -12.24 5.07 -7.69
CA GLN A 261 -12.90 5.95 -8.68
C GLN A 261 -12.10 6.04 -9.98
N GLU A 262 -12.78 5.82 -11.10
CA GLU A 262 -12.27 6.18 -12.43
C GLU A 262 -12.61 7.64 -12.73
N TYR A 263 -11.60 8.44 -13.06
CA TYR A 263 -11.78 9.85 -13.41
C TYR A 263 -11.98 9.99 -14.92
N THR A 264 -13.17 9.62 -15.39
CA THR A 264 -13.58 9.79 -16.79
C THR A 264 -13.71 11.27 -17.14
N GLU A 265 -13.72 11.60 -18.42
CA GLU A 265 -13.86 12.98 -18.92
C GLU A 265 -15.09 13.67 -18.34
N SER A 266 -16.24 12.97 -18.24
CA SER A 266 -17.45 13.51 -17.62
C SER A 266 -17.27 13.82 -16.14
N VAL A 267 -16.59 12.93 -15.38
CA VAL A 267 -16.32 13.13 -13.95
C VAL A 267 -15.37 14.31 -13.74
N ILE A 268 -14.33 14.44 -14.58
CA ILE A 268 -13.38 15.55 -14.55
C ILE A 268 -14.08 16.88 -14.86
N THR A 269 -14.91 16.92 -15.90
CA THR A 269 -15.69 18.15 -16.26
C THR A 269 -16.60 18.59 -15.12
N GLU A 270 -17.31 17.65 -14.50
CA GLU A 270 -18.19 17.93 -13.38
C GLU A 270 -17.41 18.41 -12.14
N LEU A 271 -16.25 17.76 -11.86
CA LEU A 271 -15.38 18.13 -10.75
C LEU A 271 -14.80 19.53 -10.94
N SER A 272 -14.28 19.85 -12.15
CA SER A 272 -13.79 21.20 -12.48
C SER A 272 -14.86 22.27 -12.30
N ALA A 273 -16.10 22.01 -12.77
CA ALA A 273 -17.21 22.94 -12.57
C ALA A 273 -17.53 23.15 -11.09
N GLN A 274 -17.51 22.09 -10.29
CA GLN A 274 -17.76 22.17 -8.85
C GLN A 274 -16.66 22.96 -8.12
N ILE A 275 -15.37 22.76 -8.48
CA ILE A 275 -14.24 23.48 -7.91
C ILE A 275 -14.38 24.99 -8.21
N LYS A 276 -14.66 25.36 -9.48
CA LYS A 276 -14.85 26.75 -9.90
C LYS A 276 -16.02 27.40 -9.19
N SER A 277 -17.14 26.70 -9.03
CA SER A 277 -18.32 27.22 -8.31
C SER A 277 -18.06 27.47 -6.82
N SER A 278 -17.06 26.80 -6.25
CA SER A 278 -16.61 26.98 -4.86
C SER A 278 -15.60 28.13 -4.72
N ASN A 279 -15.29 28.86 -5.79
CA ASN A 279 -14.26 29.90 -5.84
C ASN A 279 -12.86 29.42 -5.38
N CYS A 280 -12.56 28.13 -5.54
CA CYS A 280 -11.26 27.56 -5.24
C CYS A 280 -10.37 27.55 -6.49
N THR A 281 -9.12 27.96 -6.34
CA THR A 281 -8.09 27.92 -7.39
C THR A 281 -7.06 26.81 -7.14
N ALA A 282 -7.10 26.22 -5.94
CA ALA A 282 -6.22 25.15 -5.51
C ALA A 282 -7.05 23.93 -5.06
N ILE A 283 -6.50 22.76 -5.34
CA ILE A 283 -7.09 21.47 -4.99
C ILE A 283 -6.18 20.68 -4.05
N ILE A 284 -6.78 19.79 -3.26
CA ILE A 284 -6.05 18.82 -2.45
C ILE A 284 -6.67 17.44 -2.59
N THR A 285 -5.83 16.44 -2.86
CA THR A 285 -6.26 15.06 -3.07
C THR A 285 -5.27 14.05 -2.46
N THR A 286 -5.47 12.77 -2.70
CA THR A 286 -4.57 11.69 -2.27
C THR A 286 -3.58 11.32 -3.37
N GLU A 287 -2.46 10.66 -3.01
CA GLU A 287 -1.51 10.11 -4.00
C GLU A 287 -2.18 9.06 -4.91
N LYS A 288 -3.14 8.26 -4.38
CA LYS A 288 -3.89 7.27 -5.16
C LYS A 288 -4.81 7.91 -6.21
N ASP A 289 -5.38 9.06 -5.90
CA ASP A 289 -6.23 9.76 -6.85
C ASP A 289 -5.41 10.54 -7.86
N LEU A 290 -4.34 11.21 -7.41
CA LEU A 290 -3.45 12.00 -8.27
C LEU A 290 -2.99 11.24 -9.51
N VAL A 291 -2.53 10.00 -9.35
CA VAL A 291 -1.97 9.19 -10.46
C VAL A 291 -3.00 8.78 -11.51
N LYS A 292 -4.28 9.02 -11.26
CA LYS A 292 -5.41 8.76 -12.16
C LYS A 292 -5.93 10.02 -12.85
N LEU A 293 -5.46 11.21 -12.46
CA LEU A 293 -5.93 12.47 -13.00
C LEU A 293 -5.21 12.80 -14.30
N PRO A 294 -5.92 13.32 -15.31
CA PRO A 294 -5.27 13.77 -16.55
C PRO A 294 -4.46 15.03 -16.31
N GLU A 295 -3.34 15.16 -17.04
CA GLU A 295 -2.45 16.33 -16.94
C GLU A 295 -3.21 17.65 -17.20
N SER A 296 -4.11 17.67 -18.18
CA SER A 296 -4.94 18.84 -18.48
C SER A 296 -5.77 19.36 -17.30
N PHE A 297 -6.21 18.45 -16.41
CA PHE A 297 -6.90 18.84 -15.18
C PHE A 297 -5.92 19.38 -14.13
N LEU A 298 -4.73 18.77 -14.04
CA LEU A 298 -3.71 19.20 -13.09
C LEU A 298 -3.13 20.58 -13.46
N ASP A 299 -3.07 20.90 -14.76
CA ASP A 299 -2.65 22.23 -15.25
C ASP A 299 -3.66 23.34 -14.96
N GLU A 300 -4.94 22.98 -14.72
CA GLU A 300 -6.00 23.95 -14.47
C GLU A 300 -6.00 24.50 -13.03
N PHE A 301 -5.48 23.73 -12.07
CA PHE A 301 -5.52 24.06 -10.64
C PHE A 301 -4.16 23.92 -9.97
N GLU A 302 -3.85 24.78 -9.02
CA GLU A 302 -2.72 24.55 -8.13
C GLU A 302 -2.98 23.28 -7.32
N THR A 303 -2.19 22.22 -7.56
CA THR A 303 -2.47 20.89 -7.05
C THR A 303 -1.64 20.55 -5.83
N PHE A 304 -2.30 20.19 -4.75
CA PHE A 304 -1.72 19.66 -3.52
C PHE A 304 -2.14 18.21 -3.29
N VAL A 305 -1.23 17.48 -2.66
CA VAL A 305 -1.42 16.06 -2.36
C VAL A 305 -1.03 15.79 -0.93
N ILE A 306 -1.85 15.03 -0.22
CA ILE A 306 -1.43 14.46 1.05
C ILE A 306 -0.65 13.18 0.77
N LYS A 307 0.66 13.27 0.96
CA LYS A 307 1.55 12.14 0.96
C LYS A 307 1.56 11.47 2.33
N ILE A 308 1.55 10.15 2.34
CA ILE A 308 1.60 9.36 3.56
C ILE A 308 3.01 8.85 3.78
N GLU A 309 3.67 9.34 4.83
CA GLU A 309 4.96 8.84 5.28
C GLU A 309 4.79 7.89 6.47
N VAL A 310 5.48 6.76 6.42
CA VAL A 310 5.52 5.81 7.54
C VAL A 310 6.69 6.18 8.44
N LYS A 311 6.42 6.32 9.73
CA LYS A 311 7.43 6.54 10.76
C LYS A 311 7.36 5.41 11.79
N PHE A 312 8.49 4.88 12.14
CA PHE A 312 8.62 3.87 13.19
C PHE A 312 9.10 4.52 14.48
N GLU A 313 8.58 4.06 15.62
CA GLU A 313 9.05 4.51 16.93
C GLU A 313 10.54 4.17 17.13
N ILE A 314 10.95 3.00 16.62
CA ILE A 314 12.32 2.48 16.74
C ILE A 314 12.77 2.03 15.35
N GLU A 315 13.45 2.89 14.59
CA GLU A 315 13.98 2.54 13.26
C GLU A 315 14.93 1.33 13.29
N LYS A 316 15.71 1.19 14.37
CA LYS A 316 16.59 0.03 14.57
C LYS A 316 15.83 -1.29 14.55
N ALA A 317 14.62 -1.35 15.12
CA ALA A 317 13.81 -2.57 15.13
C ALA A 317 13.42 -3.02 13.71
N VAL A 318 13.23 -2.08 12.79
CA VAL A 318 12.96 -2.39 11.38
C VAL A 318 14.22 -2.91 10.70
N LEU A 319 15.38 -2.32 10.96
CA LEU A 319 16.66 -2.80 10.44
C LEU A 319 16.98 -4.21 10.95
N ASP A 320 16.78 -4.44 12.25
CA ASP A 320 16.98 -5.78 12.86
C ASP A 320 16.02 -6.82 12.23
N MET A 321 14.78 -6.41 11.93
CA MET A 321 13.77 -7.28 11.27
C MET A 321 14.22 -7.70 9.86
N ILE A 322 14.77 -6.77 9.07
CA ILE A 322 15.20 -7.05 7.68
C ILE A 322 16.64 -7.57 7.59
N GLN A 323 17.38 -7.61 8.69
CA GLN A 323 18.78 -8.03 8.71
C GLN A 323 19.04 -9.38 8.03
N PRO A 324 18.22 -10.44 8.21
CA PRO A 324 18.41 -11.71 7.50
C PRO A 324 18.42 -11.57 5.97
N VAL A 325 17.67 -10.60 5.44
CA VAL A 325 17.59 -10.28 4.00
C VAL A 325 18.80 -9.44 3.56
N LEU A 326 19.33 -8.59 4.44
CA LEU A 326 20.49 -7.74 4.13
C LEU A 326 21.79 -8.54 4.05
N LEU A 327 21.90 -9.63 4.81
CA LEU A 327 23.11 -10.48 4.89
C LEU A 327 23.21 -11.49 3.73
N ASN A 328 22.10 -11.79 3.07
CA ASN A 328 22.03 -12.63 1.87
C ASN A 328 22.17 -11.76 0.60
#